data_4f17de4140d0b04aebe1cac0a013a727
#
_entry.id   4f17de4140d0b04aebe1cac0a013a727
#
_cell.length_a   1.000
_cell.length_b   1.000
_cell.length_c   1.000
_cell.angle_alpha   90.00
_cell.angle_beta   90.00
_cell.angle_gamma   90.00
#
_symmetry.space_group_name_H-M   'P 1'
#
loop_
_entity.id
_entity.type
_entity.pdbx_description
1 polymer ?
#
loop_
_entity_poly.entity_id
_entity_poly.type
_entity_poly.pdbx_seq_one_letter_code
_entity_poly.pdbx_strand_id
1 'polypeptide(L)'
;CVNGIARQIQTRFLKETNNAEGTDGVHLFSHTYGCSQLGDDHINTRTMLQNMVRHPNAGAVLVIGLGCENNQVDAFRDTLGEFDPERVHFMVCQHQDDEVEAGVEQLHQLYEVMRHDKREPGKLSELKFGLECGGSDGLSGITANPMLGRFSDYVIANGGTTVLTEVPEMFGAERILMSHCRDEETFEKTVTMVNDFKQYFIAHNQPIYENPSDRKSTRLNSSH
;
A
#
# COMPACT_ATOMS: atom_id res chain seq x y z
N CYS A 1 -6.04 19.01 -4.79
CA CYS A 1 -5.51 19.77 -5.94
C CYS A 1 -4.51 18.92 -6.72
N VAL A 2 -3.37 18.52 -6.15
CA VAL A 2 -2.31 17.80 -6.87
C VAL A 2 -2.77 16.50 -7.55
N ASN A 3 -3.71 15.74 -6.95
CA ASN A 3 -4.24 14.51 -7.55
C ASN A 3 -4.90 14.74 -8.92
N GLY A 4 -5.50 15.91 -9.14
CA GLY A 4 -6.06 16.29 -10.44
C GLY A 4 -4.99 16.54 -11.50
N ILE A 5 -3.93 17.25 -11.12
CA ILE A 5 -2.76 17.51 -11.97
C ILE A 5 -2.08 16.18 -12.34
N ALA A 6 -1.79 15.34 -11.34
CA ALA A 6 -1.17 14.04 -11.56
C ALA A 6 -1.98 13.14 -12.51
N ARG A 7 -3.32 13.20 -12.45
CA ARG A 7 -4.19 12.47 -13.39
C ARG A 7 -4.10 13.03 -14.81
N GLN A 8 -3.99 14.33 -14.97
CA GLN A 8 -3.80 14.94 -16.29
C GLN A 8 -2.45 14.55 -16.90
N ILE A 9 -1.38 14.59 -16.10
CA ILE A 9 -0.04 14.14 -16.49
C ILE A 9 -0.08 12.69 -16.95
N GLN A 10 -0.63 11.80 -16.13
CA GLN A 10 -0.79 10.37 -16.47
C GLN A 10 -1.56 10.17 -17.77
N THR A 11 -2.71 10.82 -17.91
CA THR A 11 -3.58 10.66 -19.08
C THR A 11 -2.89 11.12 -20.36
N ARG A 12 -2.20 12.26 -20.31
CA ARG A 12 -1.48 12.79 -21.45
C ARG A 12 -0.29 11.91 -21.83
N PHE A 13 0.53 11.52 -20.86
CA PHE A 13 1.66 10.62 -21.05
C PHE A 13 1.25 9.29 -21.69
N LEU A 14 0.20 8.64 -21.17
CA LEU A 14 -0.31 7.37 -21.72
C LEU A 14 -0.77 7.51 -23.18
N LYS A 15 -1.36 8.64 -23.53
CA LYS A 15 -1.76 8.94 -24.91
C LYS A 15 -0.54 9.11 -25.85
N GLU A 16 0.50 9.77 -25.38
CA GLU A 16 1.73 10.03 -26.15
C GLU A 16 2.58 8.79 -26.33
N THR A 17 2.52 7.83 -25.38
CA THR A 17 3.39 6.64 -25.35
C THR A 17 2.68 5.33 -25.72
N ASN A 18 1.50 5.40 -26.35
CA ASN A 18 0.71 4.20 -26.66
C ASN A 18 0.52 3.30 -25.42
N ASN A 19 0.01 3.88 -24.33
CA ASN A 19 -0.17 3.23 -23.03
C ASN A 19 1.12 2.71 -22.39
N ALA A 20 2.22 3.46 -22.52
CA ALA A 20 3.53 3.11 -21.99
C ALA A 20 3.99 1.71 -22.47
N GLU A 21 4.01 1.52 -23.78
CA GLU A 21 4.37 0.24 -24.42
C GLU A 21 5.69 -0.33 -23.87
N GLY A 22 5.69 -1.63 -23.57
CA GLY A 22 6.84 -2.33 -23.00
C GLY A 22 6.88 -2.31 -21.47
N THR A 23 5.86 -1.74 -20.82
CA THR A 23 5.72 -1.72 -19.36
C THR A 23 4.39 -2.33 -18.93
N ASP A 24 4.19 -2.57 -17.63
CA ASP A 24 2.89 -3.01 -17.09
C ASP A 24 1.90 -1.84 -16.92
N GLY A 25 2.28 -0.64 -17.30
CA GLY A 25 1.47 0.57 -17.24
C GLY A 25 2.00 1.61 -16.26
N VAL A 26 1.29 2.74 -16.21
CA VAL A 26 1.57 3.85 -15.28
C VAL A 26 0.42 3.93 -14.27
N HIS A 27 0.76 3.80 -13.00
CA HIS A 27 -0.21 3.78 -11.91
C HIS A 27 -0.12 5.08 -11.10
N LEU A 28 -1.28 5.65 -10.78
CA LEU A 28 -1.39 6.83 -9.94
C LEU A 28 -1.81 6.43 -8.52
N PHE A 29 -0.95 6.69 -7.55
CA PHE A 29 -1.24 6.55 -6.14
C PHE A 29 -1.54 7.90 -5.53
N SER A 30 -2.81 8.17 -5.32
CA SER A 30 -3.30 9.41 -4.72
C SER A 30 -3.75 9.19 -3.29
N HIS A 31 -3.60 10.22 -2.45
CA HIS A 31 -4.12 10.21 -1.09
C HIS A 31 -4.89 11.51 -0.78
N THR A 32 -5.69 11.50 0.28
CA THR A 32 -6.54 12.63 0.66
C THR A 32 -5.94 13.52 1.75
N TYR A 33 -4.82 13.13 2.33
CA TYR A 33 -4.18 13.75 3.49
C TYR A 33 -3.13 14.79 3.06
N GLY A 34 -3.55 15.87 2.41
CA GLY A 34 -2.64 16.93 1.94
C GLY A 34 -2.26 17.92 3.03
N CYS A 35 -3.24 18.35 3.83
CA CYS A 35 -3.09 19.38 4.86
C CYS A 35 -3.66 18.87 6.19
N SER A 36 -3.27 19.54 7.28
CA SER A 36 -3.84 19.34 8.62
C SER A 36 -3.54 17.97 9.25
N GLN A 37 -2.53 17.25 8.79
CA GLN A 37 -1.96 16.14 9.52
C GLN A 37 -0.89 16.62 10.49
N LEU A 38 -0.93 16.13 11.72
CA LEU A 38 0.00 16.50 12.80
C LEU A 38 0.61 15.25 13.42
N GLY A 39 1.81 15.42 13.99
CA GLY A 39 2.48 14.38 14.77
C GLY A 39 2.62 13.07 14.01
N ASP A 40 2.23 11.98 14.65
CA ASP A 40 2.41 10.62 14.15
C ASP A 40 1.61 10.35 12.87
N ASP A 41 0.45 10.94 12.68
CA ASP A 41 -0.35 10.78 11.46
C ASP A 41 0.42 11.28 10.23
N HIS A 42 1.11 12.43 10.38
CA HIS A 42 1.95 12.98 9.32
C HIS A 42 3.16 12.08 9.05
N ILE A 43 3.83 11.60 10.10
CA ILE A 43 4.99 10.71 9.98
C ILE A 43 4.58 9.39 9.32
N ASN A 44 3.48 8.78 9.74
CA ASN A 44 2.96 7.54 9.19
C ASN A 44 2.58 7.69 7.71
N THR A 45 1.89 8.77 7.35
CA THR A 45 1.56 9.06 5.94
C THR A 45 2.83 9.19 5.10
N ARG A 46 3.83 9.93 5.57
CA ARG A 46 5.11 10.06 4.88
C ARG A 46 5.79 8.71 4.70
N THR A 47 5.88 7.93 5.76
CA THR A 47 6.50 6.59 5.73
C THR A 47 5.81 5.67 4.74
N MET A 48 4.48 5.66 4.72
CA MET A 48 3.70 4.86 3.77
C MET A 48 3.99 5.26 2.32
N LEU A 49 3.96 6.56 2.03
CA LEU A 49 4.26 7.07 0.69
C LEU A 49 5.71 6.78 0.27
N GLN A 50 6.67 6.90 1.18
CA GLN A 50 8.07 6.54 0.94
C GLN A 50 8.24 5.04 0.65
N ASN A 51 7.50 4.18 1.33
CA ASN A 51 7.50 2.74 1.05
C ASN A 51 6.91 2.43 -0.33
N MET A 52 5.93 3.21 -0.79
CA MET A 52 5.41 3.09 -2.17
C MET A 52 6.47 3.50 -3.20
N VAL A 53 7.26 4.54 -2.95
CA VAL A 53 8.37 4.93 -3.83
C VAL A 53 9.42 3.81 -3.94
N ARG A 54 9.68 3.10 -2.83
CA ARG A 54 10.64 1.99 -2.77
C ARG A 54 10.04 0.63 -3.16
N HIS A 55 8.81 0.61 -3.68
CA HIS A 55 8.15 -0.65 -3.99
C HIS A 55 8.94 -1.42 -5.06
N PRO A 56 9.30 -2.69 -4.86
CA PRO A 56 10.17 -3.45 -5.75
C PRO A 56 9.58 -3.66 -7.16
N ASN A 57 8.28 -3.50 -7.34
CA ASN A 57 7.62 -3.56 -8.65
C ASN A 57 7.59 -2.21 -9.38
N ALA A 58 8.05 -1.12 -8.76
CA ALA A 58 8.12 0.18 -9.41
C ALA A 58 9.41 0.28 -10.22
N GLY A 59 9.31 0.30 -11.55
CA GLY A 59 10.45 0.50 -12.43
C GLY A 59 11.00 1.92 -12.36
N ALA A 60 10.10 2.92 -12.24
CA ALA A 60 10.44 4.31 -11.98
C ALA A 60 9.27 5.03 -11.29
N VAL A 61 9.53 6.13 -10.61
CA VAL A 61 8.55 6.87 -9.81
C VAL A 61 8.72 8.38 -9.99
N LEU A 62 7.61 9.08 -10.25
CA LEU A 62 7.53 10.52 -10.15
C LEU A 62 6.72 10.90 -8.91
N VAL A 63 7.37 11.55 -7.95
CA VAL A 63 6.74 12.10 -6.74
C VAL A 63 6.29 13.53 -7.03
N ILE A 64 4.99 13.79 -6.91
CA ILE A 64 4.40 15.09 -7.23
C ILE A 64 3.82 15.70 -5.95
N GLY A 65 4.36 16.85 -5.56
CA GLY A 65 3.80 17.72 -4.53
C GLY A 65 3.16 18.97 -5.11
N LEU A 66 2.21 19.57 -4.39
CA LEU A 66 1.63 20.84 -4.76
C LEU A 66 2.58 21.99 -4.41
N GLY A 67 3.17 21.96 -3.22
CA GLY A 67 4.06 22.98 -2.67
C GLY A 67 3.59 23.62 -1.36
N CYS A 68 2.32 23.39 -0.94
CA CYS A 68 1.77 23.90 0.31
C CYS A 68 1.23 22.83 1.25
N GLU A 69 1.44 21.55 0.93
CA GLU A 69 1.03 20.43 1.77
C GLU A 69 1.96 20.21 2.96
N ASN A 70 1.49 19.45 3.96
CA ASN A 70 2.33 19.08 5.12
C ASN A 70 3.54 18.22 4.73
N ASN A 71 3.36 17.28 3.80
CA ASN A 71 4.44 16.45 3.27
C ASN A 71 5.20 17.19 2.16
N GLN A 72 5.95 18.25 2.53
CA GLN A 72 6.79 19.00 1.60
C GLN A 72 7.76 18.08 0.87
N VAL A 73 7.89 18.28 -0.45
CA VAL A 73 8.70 17.40 -1.33
C VAL A 73 10.16 17.33 -0.88
N ASP A 74 10.76 18.44 -0.45
CA ASP A 74 12.15 18.44 0.01
C ASP A 74 12.31 17.61 1.29
N ALA A 75 11.47 17.81 2.30
CA ALA A 75 11.51 17.02 3.53
C ALA A 75 11.19 15.53 3.28
N PHE A 76 10.33 15.25 2.30
CA PHE A 76 10.04 13.89 1.87
C PHE A 76 11.26 13.22 1.24
N ARG A 77 11.94 13.90 0.31
CA ARG A 77 13.16 13.44 -0.34
C ARG A 77 14.29 13.22 0.66
N ASP A 78 14.55 14.19 1.54
CA ASP A 78 15.65 14.16 2.49
C ASP A 78 15.51 13.01 3.51
N THR A 79 14.28 12.58 3.79
CA THR A 79 13.98 11.46 4.70
C THR A 79 13.72 10.14 3.97
N LEU A 80 13.72 10.12 2.62
CA LEU A 80 13.51 8.90 1.84
C LEU A 80 14.67 7.91 1.99
N GLY A 81 15.90 8.37 2.27
CA GLY A 81 17.10 7.55 2.28
C GLY A 81 17.68 7.35 0.88
N GLU A 82 18.37 6.24 0.67
CA GLU A 82 18.99 5.94 -0.63
C GLU A 82 17.93 5.62 -1.69
N PHE A 83 18.08 6.20 -2.87
CA PHE A 83 17.28 5.94 -4.06
C PHE A 83 18.11 6.22 -5.31
N ASP A 84 17.69 5.65 -6.43
CA ASP A 84 18.30 5.90 -7.73
C ASP A 84 17.73 7.19 -8.35
N PRO A 85 18.51 8.25 -8.52
CA PRO A 85 18.04 9.52 -9.08
C PRO A 85 17.64 9.44 -10.56
N GLU A 86 18.05 8.41 -11.29
CA GLU A 86 17.59 8.18 -12.66
C GLU A 86 16.19 7.55 -12.69
N ARG A 87 15.73 6.97 -11.58
CA ARG A 87 14.46 6.27 -11.47
C ARG A 87 13.44 6.91 -10.54
N VAL A 88 13.86 7.87 -9.72
CA VAL A 88 12.97 8.59 -8.80
C VAL A 88 13.13 10.08 -8.99
N HIS A 89 12.11 10.69 -9.57
CA HIS A 89 12.05 12.13 -9.77
C HIS A 89 11.08 12.79 -8.79
N PHE A 90 11.30 14.08 -8.53
CA PHE A 90 10.48 14.90 -7.63
C PHE A 90 10.06 16.19 -8.32
N MET A 91 8.80 16.54 -8.20
CA MET A 91 8.25 17.77 -8.78
C MET A 91 7.37 18.50 -7.78
N VAL A 92 7.54 19.82 -7.71
CA VAL A 92 6.63 20.72 -7.00
C VAL A 92 5.85 21.53 -8.04
N CYS A 93 4.51 21.35 -8.07
CA CYS A 93 3.66 21.98 -9.09
C CYS A 93 3.76 23.50 -9.09
N GLN A 94 3.74 24.13 -7.91
CA GLN A 94 3.81 25.59 -7.78
C GLN A 94 5.13 26.22 -8.24
N HIS A 95 6.15 25.42 -8.51
CA HIS A 95 7.43 25.88 -9.06
C HIS A 95 7.51 25.74 -10.59
N GLN A 96 6.45 25.27 -11.25
CA GLN A 96 6.41 25.06 -12.69
C GLN A 96 5.54 26.13 -13.36
N ASP A 97 5.93 26.58 -14.53
CA ASP A 97 5.09 27.48 -15.37
C ASP A 97 3.90 26.71 -15.94
N ASP A 98 4.11 25.46 -16.37
CA ASP A 98 3.10 24.47 -16.75
C ASP A 98 3.43 23.15 -16.06
N GLU A 99 2.69 22.85 -14.99
CA GLU A 99 2.90 21.66 -14.18
C GLU A 99 2.56 20.36 -14.91
N VAL A 100 1.66 20.42 -15.89
CA VAL A 100 1.29 19.24 -16.69
C VAL A 100 2.37 18.93 -17.70
N GLU A 101 2.87 19.94 -18.43
CA GLU A 101 3.97 19.78 -19.37
C GLU A 101 5.22 19.26 -18.68
N ALA A 102 5.63 19.92 -17.59
CA ALA A 102 6.81 19.53 -16.81
C ALA A 102 6.70 18.09 -16.27
N GLY A 103 5.52 17.70 -15.80
CA GLY A 103 5.27 16.36 -15.31
C GLY A 103 5.33 15.28 -16.41
N VAL A 104 4.80 15.59 -17.60
CA VAL A 104 4.87 14.70 -18.78
C VAL A 104 6.32 14.55 -19.25
N GLU A 105 7.08 15.63 -19.30
CA GLU A 105 8.50 15.57 -19.65
C GLU A 105 9.30 14.67 -18.69
N GLN A 106 9.08 14.81 -17.38
CA GLN A 106 9.72 13.95 -16.39
C GLN A 106 9.30 12.48 -16.53
N LEU A 107 8.03 12.19 -16.83
CA LEU A 107 7.61 10.82 -17.09
C LEU A 107 8.27 10.25 -18.36
N HIS A 108 8.49 11.04 -19.40
CA HIS A 108 9.25 10.59 -20.57
C HIS A 108 10.69 10.24 -20.22
N GLN A 109 11.37 11.04 -19.41
CA GLN A 109 12.74 10.75 -18.95
C GLN A 109 12.78 9.43 -18.15
N LEU A 110 11.88 9.24 -17.20
CA LEU A 110 11.76 8.02 -16.41
C LEU A 110 11.43 6.79 -17.29
N TYR A 111 10.55 6.98 -18.26
CA TYR A 111 10.15 5.92 -19.20
C TYR A 111 11.31 5.47 -20.07
N GLU A 112 12.15 6.39 -20.56
CA GLU A 112 13.33 6.02 -21.34
C GLU A 112 14.33 5.18 -20.56
N VAL A 113 14.43 5.36 -19.26
CA VAL A 113 15.27 4.51 -18.40
C VAL A 113 14.65 3.12 -18.24
N MET A 114 13.39 3.07 -17.80
CA MET A 114 12.76 1.80 -17.39
C MET A 114 12.32 0.91 -18.56
N ARG A 115 12.03 1.47 -19.76
CA ARG A 115 11.60 0.68 -20.93
C ARG A 115 12.64 -0.33 -21.41
N HIS A 116 13.89 -0.17 -20.98
CA HIS A 116 14.99 -1.08 -21.28
C HIS A 116 15.16 -2.20 -20.26
N ASP A 117 14.39 -2.19 -19.18
CA ASP A 117 14.43 -3.23 -18.16
C ASP A 117 14.01 -4.58 -18.76
N LYS A 118 14.75 -5.62 -18.40
CA LYS A 118 14.46 -6.98 -18.83
C LYS A 118 14.03 -7.81 -17.64
N ARG A 119 12.95 -8.57 -17.83
CA ARG A 119 12.50 -9.52 -16.83
C ARG A 119 13.42 -10.73 -16.79
N GLU A 120 13.76 -11.15 -15.61
CA GLU A 120 14.54 -12.35 -15.34
C GLU A 120 13.70 -13.34 -14.49
N PRO A 121 14.00 -14.65 -14.59
CA PRO A 121 13.37 -15.63 -13.72
C PRO A 121 13.69 -15.34 -12.26
N GLY A 122 12.65 -15.13 -11.44
CA GLY A 122 12.76 -14.95 -9.99
C GLY A 122 12.35 -16.21 -9.22
N LYS A 123 12.73 -16.29 -7.95
CA LYS A 123 12.32 -17.39 -7.05
C LYS A 123 11.03 -17.01 -6.33
N LEU A 124 10.12 -17.97 -6.14
CA LEU A 124 8.93 -17.77 -5.32
C LEU A 124 9.26 -17.36 -3.88
N SER A 125 10.43 -17.75 -3.37
CA SER A 125 10.92 -17.38 -2.03
C SER A 125 11.20 -15.86 -1.87
N GLU A 126 11.30 -15.12 -2.95
CA GLU A 126 11.50 -13.67 -2.94
C GLU A 126 10.18 -12.90 -2.88
N LEU A 127 9.05 -13.58 -3.14
CA LEU A 127 7.74 -12.95 -3.19
C LEU A 127 7.16 -12.73 -1.79
N LYS A 128 6.55 -11.56 -1.60
CA LYS A 128 5.81 -11.18 -0.40
C LYS A 128 4.43 -10.69 -0.81
N PHE A 129 3.40 -11.23 -0.19
CA PHE A 129 2.01 -10.89 -0.47
C PHE A 129 1.32 -10.37 0.80
N GLY A 130 0.76 -9.17 0.73
CA GLY A 130 -0.21 -8.69 1.71
C GLY A 130 -1.58 -9.28 1.42
N LEU A 131 -2.23 -9.80 2.45
CA LEU A 131 -3.57 -10.39 2.36
C LEU A 131 -4.54 -9.48 3.11
N GLU A 132 -5.58 -9.01 2.42
CA GLU A 132 -6.55 -8.04 2.92
C GLU A 132 -7.97 -8.53 2.63
N CYS A 133 -8.90 -8.17 3.53
CA CYS A 133 -10.32 -8.39 3.33
C CYS A 133 -10.92 -7.29 2.43
N GLY A 134 -11.45 -7.67 1.27
CA GLY A 134 -12.04 -6.72 0.31
C GLY A 134 -13.55 -6.58 0.43
N GLY A 135 -14.31 -7.51 -0.11
CA GLY A 135 -15.75 -7.42 -0.30
C GLY A 135 -16.63 -7.91 0.85
N SER A 136 -16.12 -8.66 1.78
CA SER A 136 -16.77 -9.23 3.00
C SER A 136 -18.25 -9.58 2.81
N ASP A 137 -18.54 -10.60 2.00
CA ASP A 137 -19.90 -11.13 1.88
C ASP A 137 -20.09 -12.44 2.67
N GLY A 138 -21.34 -12.88 2.82
CA GLY A 138 -21.69 -14.09 3.58
C GLY A 138 -21.12 -15.40 3.01
N LEU A 139 -20.62 -15.41 1.78
CA LEU A 139 -20.04 -16.58 1.12
C LEU A 139 -18.50 -16.56 1.15
N SER A 140 -17.87 -15.45 1.48
CA SER A 140 -16.40 -15.33 1.52
C SER A 140 -15.75 -16.38 2.39
N GLY A 141 -16.35 -16.73 3.52
CA GLY A 141 -15.85 -17.74 4.45
C GLY A 141 -15.78 -19.17 3.87
N ILE A 142 -16.57 -19.48 2.87
CA ILE A 142 -16.60 -20.82 2.21
C ILE A 142 -16.00 -20.81 0.80
N THR A 143 -15.67 -19.66 0.26
CA THR A 143 -15.10 -19.50 -1.10
C THR A 143 -13.74 -18.83 -1.07
N ALA A 144 -13.70 -17.51 -0.99
CA ALA A 144 -12.51 -16.69 -1.14
C ALA A 144 -11.48 -16.95 -0.03
N ASN A 145 -11.93 -17.00 1.24
CA ASN A 145 -11.01 -17.18 2.37
C ASN A 145 -10.29 -18.54 2.36
N PRO A 146 -10.98 -19.69 2.11
CA PRO A 146 -10.29 -20.96 1.96
C PRO A 146 -9.33 -21.01 0.76
N MET A 147 -9.69 -20.36 -0.36
CA MET A 147 -8.81 -20.24 -1.51
C MET A 147 -7.55 -19.43 -1.16
N LEU A 148 -7.71 -18.31 -0.48
CA LEU A 148 -6.60 -17.47 -0.04
C LEU A 148 -5.70 -18.20 0.95
N GLY A 149 -6.28 -18.99 1.86
CA GLY A 149 -5.52 -19.86 2.75
C GLY A 149 -4.66 -20.88 1.99
N ARG A 150 -5.21 -21.53 0.96
CA ARG A 150 -4.46 -22.45 0.10
C ARG A 150 -3.36 -21.77 -0.70
N PHE A 151 -3.62 -20.56 -1.18
CA PHE A 151 -2.62 -19.72 -1.82
C PHE A 151 -1.46 -19.38 -0.87
N SER A 152 -1.78 -18.97 0.37
CA SER A 152 -0.80 -18.71 1.41
C SER A 152 0.05 -19.95 1.72
N ASP A 153 -0.57 -21.11 1.90
CA ASP A 153 0.13 -22.39 2.11
C ASP A 153 1.13 -22.67 0.98
N TYR A 154 0.70 -22.47 -0.27
CA TYR A 154 1.55 -22.68 -1.44
C TYR A 154 2.75 -21.71 -1.47
N VAL A 155 2.52 -20.43 -1.21
CA VAL A 155 3.58 -19.40 -1.17
C VAL A 155 4.61 -19.75 -0.09
N ILE A 156 4.15 -20.08 1.11
CA ILE A 156 5.02 -20.40 2.26
C ILE A 156 5.80 -21.70 2.00
N ALA A 157 5.15 -22.71 1.45
CA ALA A 157 5.83 -23.97 1.10
C ALA A 157 6.97 -23.79 0.08
N ASN A 158 6.92 -22.75 -0.73
CA ASN A 158 7.96 -22.36 -1.68
C ASN A 158 8.93 -21.29 -1.12
N GLY A 159 8.89 -21.03 0.18
CA GLY A 159 9.80 -20.10 0.88
C GLY A 159 9.40 -18.62 0.79
N GLY A 160 8.28 -18.30 0.16
CA GLY A 160 7.76 -16.94 0.10
C GLY A 160 7.11 -16.50 1.42
N THR A 161 6.56 -15.30 1.43
CA THR A 161 5.96 -14.69 2.63
C THR A 161 4.55 -14.21 2.34
N THR A 162 3.63 -14.49 3.25
CA THR A 162 2.31 -13.86 3.27
C THR A 162 2.14 -13.06 4.57
N VAL A 163 1.50 -11.91 4.49
CA VAL A 163 1.27 -10.99 5.60
C VAL A 163 -0.23 -10.78 5.75
N LEU A 164 -0.78 -11.18 6.90
CA LEU A 164 -2.15 -10.84 7.28
C LEU A 164 -2.17 -9.39 7.78
N THR A 165 -3.05 -8.57 7.28
CA THR A 165 -2.99 -7.11 7.49
C THR A 165 -3.97 -6.59 8.54
N GLU A 166 -5.00 -7.31 8.89
CA GLU A 166 -6.11 -6.79 9.68
C GLU A 166 -6.25 -7.52 11.03
N VAL A 167 -5.47 -7.08 12.03
CA VAL A 167 -5.47 -7.69 13.38
C VAL A 167 -6.88 -7.77 14.00
N PRO A 168 -7.77 -6.75 13.88
CA PRO A 168 -9.13 -6.85 14.43
C PRO A 168 -9.95 -8.01 13.87
N GLU A 169 -9.70 -8.43 12.63
CA GLU A 169 -10.41 -9.56 12.01
C GLU A 169 -9.97 -10.93 12.56
N MET A 170 -8.87 -10.96 13.29
CA MET A 170 -8.37 -12.17 13.96
C MET A 170 -9.02 -12.40 15.32
N PHE A 171 -9.77 -11.43 15.84
CA PHE A 171 -10.43 -11.55 17.14
C PHE A 171 -11.48 -12.66 17.11
N GLY A 172 -11.37 -13.58 18.06
CA GLY A 172 -12.15 -14.83 18.09
C GLY A 172 -11.48 -16.02 17.43
N ALA A 173 -10.48 -15.80 16.57
CA ALA A 173 -9.68 -16.84 15.90
C ALA A 173 -8.23 -16.92 16.42
N GLU A 174 -7.90 -16.21 17.48
CA GLU A 174 -6.53 -16.04 18.00
C GLU A 174 -5.85 -17.40 18.29
N ARG A 175 -6.60 -18.38 18.77
CA ARG A 175 -6.07 -19.71 19.08
C ARG A 175 -5.52 -20.42 17.83
N ILE A 176 -6.17 -20.21 16.68
CA ILE A 176 -5.73 -20.81 15.42
C ILE A 176 -4.41 -20.16 15.00
N LEU A 177 -4.32 -18.84 15.06
CA LEU A 177 -3.09 -18.10 14.73
C LEU A 177 -1.95 -18.51 15.67
N MET A 178 -2.19 -18.55 16.98
CA MET A 178 -1.22 -18.94 18.00
C MET A 178 -0.73 -20.37 17.83
N SER A 179 -1.58 -21.29 17.39
CA SER A 179 -1.18 -22.69 17.14
C SER A 179 -0.23 -22.87 15.96
N HIS A 180 -0.10 -21.87 15.10
CA HIS A 180 0.82 -21.85 13.96
C HIS A 180 2.16 -21.16 14.28
N CYS A 181 2.35 -20.65 15.49
CA CYS A 181 3.61 -20.04 15.89
C CYS A 181 4.72 -21.11 15.92
N ARG A 182 5.84 -20.80 15.30
CA ARG A 182 6.97 -21.73 15.17
C ARG A 182 7.76 -21.95 16.48
N ASP A 183 7.70 -20.99 17.40
CA ASP A 183 8.43 -20.94 18.64
C ASP A 183 7.70 -20.09 19.71
N GLU A 184 8.15 -20.19 20.96
CA GLU A 184 7.59 -19.49 22.11
C GLU A 184 7.69 -17.96 21.94
N GLU A 185 8.80 -17.45 21.43
CA GLU A 185 8.97 -16.00 21.19
C GLU A 185 7.93 -15.46 20.21
N THR A 186 7.67 -16.18 19.13
CA THR A 186 6.65 -15.80 18.15
C THR A 186 5.25 -15.89 18.75
N PHE A 187 4.99 -16.89 19.58
CA PHE A 187 3.73 -17.02 20.31
C PHE A 187 3.48 -15.83 21.23
N GLU A 188 4.46 -15.48 22.09
CA GLU A 188 4.33 -14.34 23.01
C GLU A 188 4.14 -12.99 22.24
N LYS A 189 4.86 -12.79 21.15
CA LYS A 189 4.65 -11.62 20.27
C LYS A 189 3.24 -11.59 19.71
N THR A 190 2.69 -12.73 19.29
CA THR A 190 1.33 -12.82 18.78
C THR A 190 0.29 -12.50 19.86
N VAL A 191 0.47 -13.02 21.07
CA VAL A 191 -0.38 -12.70 22.23
C VAL A 191 -0.35 -11.21 22.54
N THR A 192 0.84 -10.64 22.60
CA THR A 192 1.04 -9.19 22.86
C THR A 192 0.36 -8.35 21.79
N MET A 193 0.62 -8.62 20.51
CA MET A 193 0.01 -7.89 19.40
C MET A 193 -1.52 -7.87 19.48
N VAL A 194 -2.14 -9.02 19.72
CA VAL A 194 -3.61 -9.11 19.80
C VAL A 194 -4.14 -8.35 21.01
N ASN A 195 -3.49 -8.49 22.16
CA ASN A 195 -3.95 -7.82 23.39
C ASN A 195 -3.73 -6.29 23.32
N ASP A 196 -2.63 -5.82 22.78
CA ASP A 196 -2.36 -4.39 22.60
C ASP A 196 -3.40 -3.77 21.67
N PHE A 197 -3.77 -4.46 20.60
CA PHE A 197 -4.80 -3.97 19.70
C PHE A 197 -6.18 -3.93 20.36
N LYS A 198 -6.53 -4.93 21.21
CA LYS A 198 -7.75 -4.88 22.02
C LYS A 198 -7.72 -3.70 22.99
N GLN A 199 -6.60 -3.43 23.64
CA GLN A 199 -6.46 -2.27 24.54
C GLN A 199 -6.57 -0.95 23.79
N TYR A 200 -6.08 -0.86 22.56
CA TYR A 200 -6.27 0.31 21.72
C TYR A 200 -7.76 0.62 21.51
N PHE A 201 -8.58 -0.40 21.20
CA PHE A 201 -10.04 -0.22 21.08
C PHE A 201 -10.67 0.26 22.39
N ILE A 202 -10.31 -0.37 23.51
CA ILE A 202 -10.83 -0.02 24.83
C ILE A 202 -10.46 1.43 25.21
N ALA A 203 -9.20 1.83 24.97
CA ALA A 203 -8.72 3.19 25.26
C ALA A 203 -9.46 4.28 24.45
N HIS A 204 -9.99 3.91 23.29
CA HIS A 204 -10.79 4.79 22.43
C HIS A 204 -12.32 4.63 22.64
N ASN A 205 -12.74 3.92 23.70
CA ASN A 205 -14.15 3.63 23.99
C ASN A 205 -14.88 2.95 22.80
N GLN A 206 -14.17 2.07 22.08
CA GLN A 206 -14.73 1.29 20.98
C GLN A 206 -14.91 -0.17 21.40
N PRO A 207 -16.01 -0.82 21.00
CA PRO A 207 -16.21 -2.24 21.28
C PRO A 207 -15.24 -3.10 20.45
N ILE A 208 -14.57 -4.05 21.10
CA ILE A 208 -13.60 -4.94 20.45
C ILE A 208 -14.24 -6.03 19.57
N TYR A 209 -15.54 -6.23 19.67
CA TYR A 209 -16.33 -7.23 18.93
C TYR A 209 -17.03 -6.63 17.70
N GLU A 210 -17.00 -5.32 17.51
CA GLU A 210 -17.52 -4.65 16.31
C GLU A 210 -16.35 -4.34 15.37
N ASN A 211 -16.22 -5.14 14.33
CA ASN A 211 -15.31 -4.80 13.25
C ASN A 211 -16.00 -3.77 12.33
N PRO A 212 -15.43 -2.57 12.10
CA PRO A 212 -15.99 -1.57 11.20
C PRO A 212 -16.21 -2.07 9.77
N SER A 213 -15.41 -3.03 9.30
CA SER A 213 -15.57 -3.65 7.99
C SER A 213 -16.77 -4.61 7.94
N ASP A 214 -17.21 -5.16 9.06
CA ASP A 214 -18.31 -6.10 9.15
C ASP A 214 -19.71 -5.44 9.27
N ARG A 215 -19.80 -4.11 9.26
CA ARG A 215 -21.09 -3.40 9.27
C ARG A 215 -22.02 -3.78 8.09
N LYS A 216 -21.49 -4.35 7.01
CA LYS A 216 -22.29 -4.85 5.90
C LYS A 216 -22.89 -6.22 6.18
N SER A 217 -22.17 -7.12 6.83
CA SER A 217 -22.66 -8.46 7.19
C SER A 217 -23.66 -8.43 8.33
N THR A 218 -23.47 -7.55 9.34
CA THR A 218 -24.43 -7.35 10.44
C THR A 218 -25.76 -6.77 9.98
N ARG A 219 -25.77 -5.91 8.94
CA ARG A 219 -27.04 -5.40 8.38
C ARG A 219 -27.83 -6.45 7.61
N LEU A 220 -27.17 -7.45 7.04
CA LEU A 220 -27.85 -8.58 6.37
C LEU A 220 -28.42 -9.59 7.39
N ASN A 221 -27.84 -9.70 8.57
CA ASN A 221 -28.34 -10.58 9.64
C ASN A 221 -29.43 -9.96 10.50
N SER A 222 -29.66 -8.64 10.46
CA SER A 222 -30.70 -7.94 11.22
C SER A 222 -32.03 -7.78 10.46
N SER A 223 -32.17 -8.37 9.28
CA SER A 223 -33.40 -8.33 8.47
C SER A 223 -34.15 -9.67 8.41
N HIS A 224 -34.01 -10.49 9.49
CA HIS A 224 -34.86 -11.67 9.71
C HIS A 224 -35.61 -11.60 11.04
#